data_00e260b077efaa3e74a70978d2dc962a
#
_entry.id   00e260b077efaa3e74a70978d2dc962a
#
_cell.length_a   1.000
_cell.length_b   1.000
_cell.length_c   1.000
_cell.angle_alpha   90.00
_cell.angle_beta   90.00
_cell.angle_gamma   90.00
#
_symmetry.space_group_name_H-M   'P 1'
#
loop_
_entity.id
_entity.type
_entity.pdbx_description
1 polymer ?
#
loop_
_entity_poly.entity_id
_entity_poly.type
_entity_poly.pdbx_seq_one_letter_code
_entity_poly.pdbx_strand_id
1 'polypeptide(L)'
;MSDEPIRILIVEARFYDDLADALLEGATQALSAYGAEYDVVTVPGALEIPGAIALAEDAGHKPAGKQYDGYVALGCVIRGETYHFEIVSNESARGIMDLAIGKRLCIGNGILTTEDDEQAWARARFSEGDKGGGAARACLDLIALKKRLRVGLGPGEE
;
A
#
# COMPACT_ATOMS: atom_id res chain seq x y z
N MET A 1 -25.69 7.56 -2.78
CA MET A 1 -24.52 6.93 -2.18
C MET A 1 -24.37 5.52 -2.72
N SER A 2 -23.17 5.17 -3.12
CA SER A 2 -22.92 3.84 -3.68
C SER A 2 -22.81 2.82 -2.56
N ASP A 3 -23.47 1.67 -2.73
CA ASP A 3 -23.33 0.53 -1.82
C ASP A 3 -22.24 -0.41 -2.26
N GLU A 4 -21.51 -0.05 -3.31
CA GLU A 4 -20.42 -0.87 -3.80
C GLU A 4 -19.28 -0.94 -2.78
N PRO A 5 -18.65 -2.10 -2.61
CA PRO A 5 -17.52 -2.21 -1.70
C PRO A 5 -16.33 -1.41 -2.19
N ILE A 6 -15.51 -0.99 -1.24
CA ILE A 6 -14.25 -0.33 -1.54
C ILE A 6 -13.34 -1.35 -2.25
N ARG A 7 -12.66 -0.91 -3.28
CA ARG A 7 -11.80 -1.76 -4.10
C ARG A 7 -10.36 -1.29 -4.02
N ILE A 8 -9.47 -2.18 -3.61
CA ILE A 8 -8.06 -1.88 -3.33
C ILE A 8 -7.16 -2.70 -4.26
N LEU A 9 -6.08 -2.11 -4.73
CA LEU A 9 -5.02 -2.88 -5.38
C LEU A 9 -3.83 -2.95 -4.42
N ILE A 10 -3.41 -4.17 -4.11
CA ILE A 10 -2.18 -4.42 -3.37
C ILE A 10 -1.08 -4.61 -4.40
N VAL A 11 -0.01 -3.81 -4.29
CA VAL A 11 1.17 -3.93 -5.13
C VAL A 11 2.31 -4.40 -4.22
N GLU A 12 2.78 -5.61 -4.43
CA GLU A 12 3.79 -6.21 -3.57
C GLU A 12 5.06 -6.57 -4.33
N ALA A 13 6.19 -6.41 -3.66
CA ALA A 13 7.49 -6.85 -4.16
C ALA A 13 7.91 -8.06 -3.33
N ARG A 14 8.33 -9.14 -4.00
CA ARG A 14 8.63 -10.42 -3.35
C ARG A 14 10.11 -10.78 -3.36
N PHE A 15 10.98 -9.82 -3.12
CA PHE A 15 12.40 -10.13 -3.03
C PHE A 15 12.67 -11.15 -1.92
N TYR A 16 11.95 -11.04 -0.80
CA TYR A 16 11.98 -12.01 0.31
C TYR A 16 10.59 -12.62 0.43
N ASP A 17 10.40 -13.83 -0.13
CA ASP A 17 9.08 -14.44 -0.22
C ASP A 17 8.37 -14.62 1.12
N ASP A 18 9.08 -15.11 2.14
CA ASP A 18 8.46 -15.35 3.44
C ASP A 18 8.01 -14.05 4.11
N LEU A 19 8.83 -13.01 4.01
CA LEU A 19 8.47 -11.69 4.53
C LEU A 19 7.30 -11.10 3.75
N ALA A 20 7.30 -11.31 2.43
CA ALA A 20 6.19 -10.86 1.59
C ALA A 20 4.89 -11.56 1.97
N ASP A 21 4.94 -12.86 2.26
CA ASP A 21 3.76 -13.60 2.71
C ASP A 21 3.21 -13.03 4.01
N ALA A 22 4.09 -12.71 4.97
CA ALA A 22 3.67 -12.15 6.25
C ALA A 22 3.01 -10.77 6.08
N LEU A 23 3.59 -9.91 5.24
CA LEU A 23 3.02 -8.60 4.95
C LEU A 23 1.66 -8.71 4.26
N LEU A 24 1.57 -9.60 3.28
CA LEU A 24 0.34 -9.82 2.53
C LEU A 24 -0.77 -10.36 3.43
N GLU A 25 -0.43 -11.29 4.33
CA GLU A 25 -1.39 -11.82 5.29
C GLU A 25 -2.01 -10.70 6.13
N GLY A 26 -1.18 -9.83 6.70
CA GLY A 26 -1.67 -8.72 7.51
C GLY A 26 -2.55 -7.77 6.72
N ALA A 27 -2.12 -7.42 5.50
CA ALA A 27 -2.88 -6.49 4.66
C ALA A 27 -4.22 -7.09 4.25
N THR A 28 -4.25 -8.34 3.81
CA THR A 28 -5.50 -8.96 3.36
C THR A 28 -6.47 -9.18 4.51
N GLN A 29 -5.98 -9.51 5.71
CA GLN A 29 -6.84 -9.63 6.87
C GLN A 29 -7.50 -8.30 7.24
N ALA A 30 -6.73 -7.21 7.21
CA ALA A 30 -7.26 -5.89 7.50
C ALA A 30 -8.31 -5.45 6.48
N LEU A 31 -8.05 -5.70 5.19
CA LEU A 31 -9.00 -5.34 4.13
C LEU A 31 -10.27 -6.17 4.24
N SER A 32 -10.14 -7.48 4.46
CA SER A 32 -11.31 -8.36 4.59
C SER A 32 -12.15 -8.00 5.80
N ALA A 33 -11.53 -7.67 6.92
CA ALA A 33 -12.25 -7.27 8.13
C ALA A 33 -13.06 -5.98 7.92
N TYR A 34 -12.58 -5.09 7.05
CA TYR A 34 -13.29 -3.87 6.71
C TYR A 34 -14.43 -4.11 5.71
N GLY A 35 -14.38 -5.22 4.97
CA GLY A 35 -15.33 -5.51 3.91
C GLY A 35 -14.88 -4.99 2.54
N ALA A 36 -13.60 -4.66 2.39
CA ALA A 36 -13.06 -4.20 1.12
C ALA A 36 -12.72 -5.38 0.22
N GLU A 37 -12.89 -5.18 -1.09
CA GLU A 37 -12.41 -6.12 -2.10
C GLU A 37 -10.99 -5.72 -2.51
N TYR A 38 -10.21 -6.69 -2.95
CA TYR A 38 -8.84 -6.37 -3.36
C TYR A 38 -8.35 -7.31 -4.46
N ASP A 39 -7.39 -6.79 -5.22
CA ASP A 39 -6.60 -7.57 -6.17
C ASP A 39 -5.14 -7.43 -5.73
N VAL A 40 -4.30 -8.37 -6.14
CA VAL A 40 -2.88 -8.37 -5.81
C VAL A 40 -2.07 -8.47 -7.10
N VAL A 41 -1.10 -7.58 -7.25
CA VAL A 41 -0.11 -7.69 -8.32
C VAL A 41 1.28 -7.72 -7.70
N THR A 42 2.17 -8.45 -8.33
CA THR A 42 3.54 -8.62 -7.83
C THR A 42 4.52 -8.00 -8.81
N VAL A 43 5.48 -7.25 -8.27
CA VAL A 43 6.54 -6.60 -9.04
C VAL A 43 7.90 -7.10 -8.56
N PRO A 44 8.97 -6.92 -9.37
CA PRO A 44 10.29 -7.46 -9.00
C PRO A 44 10.87 -6.91 -7.71
N GLY A 45 10.74 -5.63 -7.45
CA GLY A 45 11.32 -5.01 -6.27
C GLY A 45 10.57 -3.76 -5.85
N ALA A 46 10.96 -3.20 -4.72
CA ALA A 46 10.29 -2.03 -4.16
C ALA A 46 10.38 -0.80 -5.09
N LEU A 47 11.45 -0.68 -5.87
CA LEU A 47 11.60 0.41 -6.82
C LEU A 47 10.49 0.44 -7.87
N GLU A 48 9.94 -0.72 -8.23
CA GLU A 48 8.90 -0.82 -9.25
C GLU A 48 7.50 -0.55 -8.72
N ILE A 49 7.33 -0.45 -7.41
CA ILE A 49 6.00 -0.28 -6.80
C ILE A 49 5.34 1.04 -7.20
N PRO A 50 6.00 2.20 -7.09
CA PRO A 50 5.34 3.44 -7.50
C PRO A 50 4.93 3.44 -8.96
N GLY A 51 5.79 2.93 -9.85
CA GLY A 51 5.48 2.83 -11.27
C GLY A 51 4.29 1.93 -11.54
N ALA A 52 4.20 0.81 -10.82
CA ALA A 52 3.06 -0.11 -10.97
C ALA A 52 1.75 0.56 -10.55
N ILE A 53 1.77 1.34 -9.47
CA ILE A 53 0.59 2.08 -9.02
C ILE A 53 0.19 3.10 -10.09
N ALA A 54 1.17 3.82 -10.64
CA ALA A 54 0.90 4.81 -11.69
C ALA A 54 0.27 4.15 -12.92
N LEU A 55 0.79 2.98 -13.31
CA LEU A 55 0.24 2.23 -14.45
C LEU A 55 -1.18 1.76 -14.18
N ALA A 56 -1.45 1.28 -12.97
CA ALA A 56 -2.79 0.82 -12.60
C ALA A 56 -3.79 1.98 -12.58
N GLU A 57 -3.37 3.12 -12.07
CA GLU A 57 -4.22 4.30 -12.03
C GLU A 57 -4.54 4.77 -13.44
N ASP A 58 -3.54 4.83 -14.32
CA ASP A 58 -3.75 5.21 -15.72
C ASP A 58 -4.69 4.23 -16.42
N ALA A 59 -4.49 2.92 -16.21
CA ALA A 59 -5.35 1.89 -16.80
C ALA A 59 -6.79 2.04 -16.35
N GLY A 60 -7.03 2.46 -15.11
CA GLY A 60 -8.38 2.67 -14.58
C GLY A 60 -9.15 3.77 -15.29
N HIS A 61 -8.47 4.65 -16.00
CA HIS A 61 -9.11 5.70 -16.80
C HIS A 61 -9.44 5.27 -18.23
N LYS A 62 -9.10 4.05 -18.60
CA LYS A 62 -9.40 3.49 -19.92
C LYS A 62 -10.71 2.70 -19.86
N PRO A 63 -11.43 2.55 -20.99
CA PRO A 63 -12.75 1.88 -20.96
C PRO A 63 -12.75 0.46 -20.39
N ALA A 64 -11.69 -0.32 -20.64
CA ALA A 64 -11.61 -1.69 -20.15
C ALA A 64 -10.85 -1.81 -18.83
N GLY A 65 -10.38 -0.70 -18.28
CA GLY A 65 -9.57 -0.71 -17.06
C GLY A 65 -10.41 -0.81 -15.82
N LYS A 66 -9.81 -1.38 -14.77
CA LYS A 66 -10.45 -1.50 -13.48
C LYS A 66 -10.02 -0.35 -12.59
N GLN A 67 -10.97 0.32 -11.97
CA GLN A 67 -10.69 1.44 -11.07
C GLN A 67 -10.56 0.95 -9.64
N TYR A 68 -9.59 1.51 -8.91
CA TYR A 68 -9.39 1.23 -7.51
C TYR A 68 -9.59 2.49 -6.69
N ASP A 69 -10.13 2.31 -5.50
CA ASP A 69 -10.32 3.42 -4.56
C ASP A 69 -9.03 3.76 -3.83
N GLY A 70 -8.13 2.80 -3.71
CA GLY A 70 -6.85 3.00 -3.07
C GLY A 70 -5.86 1.88 -3.37
N TYR A 71 -4.67 2.07 -2.86
CA TYR A 71 -3.54 1.18 -3.13
C TYR A 71 -2.80 0.86 -1.84
N VAL A 72 -2.29 -0.35 -1.74
CA VAL A 72 -1.43 -0.75 -0.62
C VAL A 72 -0.10 -1.23 -1.20
N ALA A 73 0.99 -0.60 -0.80
CA ALA A 73 2.32 -0.96 -1.23
C ALA A 73 2.96 -1.84 -0.17
N LEU A 74 3.44 -3.02 -0.55
CA LEU A 74 4.08 -3.95 0.37
C LEU A 74 5.43 -4.37 -0.18
N GLY A 75 6.44 -4.35 0.66
CA GLY A 75 7.78 -4.78 0.28
C GLY A 75 8.71 -4.73 1.47
N CYS A 76 9.93 -5.17 1.25
CA CYS A 76 10.95 -5.12 2.30
C CYS A 76 12.31 -4.85 1.68
N VAL A 77 12.99 -3.86 2.21
CA VAL A 77 14.36 -3.52 1.83
C VAL A 77 15.22 -3.68 3.08
N ILE A 78 16.20 -4.57 3.00
CA ILE A 78 17.12 -4.81 4.11
C ILE A 78 18.48 -4.25 3.73
N ARG A 79 19.12 -3.53 4.65
CA ARG A 79 20.40 -2.88 4.38
C ARG A 79 21.45 -3.90 3.97
N GLY A 80 22.10 -3.62 2.84
CA GLY A 80 23.23 -4.39 2.37
C GLY A 80 24.53 -3.60 2.48
N GLU A 81 25.56 -4.04 1.77
CA GLU A 81 26.89 -3.43 1.83
C GLU A 81 27.01 -2.20 0.92
N THR A 82 26.08 -2.00 0.00
CA THR A 82 26.18 -0.94 -0.99
C THR A 82 25.16 0.16 -0.73
N TYR A 83 25.28 1.25 -1.47
CA TYR A 83 24.34 2.38 -1.40
C TYR A 83 22.95 2.05 -1.95
N HIS A 84 22.77 0.85 -2.48
CA HIS A 84 21.50 0.43 -3.08
C HIS A 84 20.33 0.53 -2.11
N PHE A 85 20.54 0.22 -0.83
CA PHE A 85 19.50 0.33 0.19
C PHE A 85 18.91 1.74 0.25
N GLU A 86 19.76 2.75 0.28
CA GLU A 86 19.34 4.15 0.36
C GLU A 86 18.55 4.55 -0.88
N ILE A 87 19.00 4.14 -2.07
CA ILE A 87 18.32 4.44 -3.32
C ILE A 87 16.91 3.82 -3.32
N VAL A 88 16.81 2.52 -3.04
CA VAL A 88 15.53 1.83 -3.07
C VAL A 88 14.57 2.39 -2.03
N SER A 89 15.06 2.59 -0.80
CA SER A 89 14.25 3.10 0.29
C SER A 89 13.74 4.50 0.02
N ASN A 90 14.63 5.39 -0.38
CA ASN A 90 14.27 6.79 -0.59
C ASN A 90 13.40 6.98 -1.83
N GLU A 91 13.74 6.33 -2.94
CA GLU A 91 13.01 6.54 -4.19
C GLU A 91 11.64 5.87 -4.20
N SER A 92 11.50 4.70 -3.56
CA SER A 92 10.17 4.08 -3.46
C SER A 92 9.24 4.94 -2.60
N ALA A 93 9.72 5.45 -1.48
CA ALA A 93 8.94 6.33 -0.61
C ALA A 93 8.59 7.64 -1.30
N ARG A 94 9.57 8.25 -1.99
CA ARG A 94 9.35 9.50 -2.71
C ARG A 94 8.32 9.32 -3.82
N GLY A 95 8.47 8.25 -4.60
CA GLY A 95 7.53 7.96 -5.69
C GLY A 95 6.10 7.78 -5.20
N ILE A 96 5.92 7.07 -4.07
CA ILE A 96 4.61 6.90 -3.47
C ILE A 96 4.04 8.24 -3.00
N MET A 97 4.86 9.07 -2.35
CA MET A 97 4.42 10.39 -1.89
C MET A 97 4.07 11.30 -3.07
N ASP A 98 4.85 11.26 -4.15
CA ASP A 98 4.54 12.05 -5.34
C ASP A 98 3.17 11.68 -5.93
N LEU A 99 2.86 10.39 -5.97
CA LEU A 99 1.56 9.91 -6.45
C LEU A 99 0.43 10.30 -5.50
N ALA A 100 0.66 10.11 -4.20
CA ALA A 100 -0.36 10.42 -3.21
C ALA A 100 -0.75 11.90 -3.24
N ILE A 101 0.24 12.78 -3.32
CA ILE A 101 0.02 14.23 -3.31
C ILE A 101 -0.40 14.73 -4.69
N GLY A 102 0.35 14.34 -5.72
CA GLY A 102 0.16 14.85 -7.08
C GLY A 102 -1.12 14.38 -7.74
N LYS A 103 -1.49 13.14 -7.52
CA LYS A 103 -2.70 12.54 -8.11
C LYS A 103 -3.80 12.29 -7.09
N ARG A 104 -3.57 12.65 -5.85
CA ARG A 104 -4.55 12.52 -4.75
C ARG A 104 -5.02 11.08 -4.57
N LEU A 105 -4.05 10.15 -4.59
CA LEU A 105 -4.32 8.74 -4.42
C LEU A 105 -4.25 8.36 -2.94
N CYS A 106 -5.09 7.44 -2.54
CA CYS A 106 -5.09 6.91 -1.17
C CYS A 106 -4.16 5.70 -1.12
N ILE A 107 -2.95 5.90 -0.63
CA ILE A 107 -1.92 4.87 -0.64
C ILE A 107 -1.45 4.57 0.78
N GLY A 108 -1.51 3.30 1.17
CA GLY A 108 -0.88 2.84 2.40
C GLY A 108 0.51 2.30 2.06
N ASN A 109 1.55 2.82 2.71
CA ASN A 109 2.92 2.41 2.43
C ASN A 109 3.39 1.40 3.49
N GLY A 110 3.48 0.14 3.08
CA GLY A 110 4.00 -0.95 3.90
C GLY A 110 5.33 -1.49 3.39
N ILE A 111 6.14 -0.64 2.75
CA ILE A 111 7.49 -1.02 2.36
C ILE A 111 8.40 -0.85 3.57
N LEU A 112 8.88 -1.98 4.10
CA LEU A 112 9.78 -1.99 5.24
C LEU A 112 11.19 -1.61 4.79
N THR A 113 11.86 -0.84 5.64
CA THR A 113 13.27 -0.48 5.43
C THR A 113 14.00 -0.76 6.73
N THR A 114 14.73 -1.87 6.77
CA THR A 114 15.31 -2.36 8.02
C THR A 114 16.80 -2.59 7.88
N GLU A 115 17.48 -2.59 9.03
CA GLU A 115 18.92 -2.83 9.07
C GLU A 115 19.26 -4.31 8.90
N ASP A 116 18.37 -5.20 9.39
CA ASP A 116 18.61 -6.63 9.35
C ASP A 116 17.29 -7.41 9.25
N ASP A 117 17.42 -8.72 9.12
CA ASP A 117 16.31 -9.64 8.95
C ASP A 117 15.41 -9.70 10.19
N GLU A 118 16.00 -9.65 11.37
CA GLU A 118 15.25 -9.70 12.62
C GLU A 118 14.31 -8.50 12.75
N GLN A 119 14.80 -7.31 12.40
CA GLN A 119 13.95 -6.11 12.40
C GLN A 119 12.81 -6.24 11.37
N ALA A 120 13.11 -6.85 10.22
CA ALA A 120 12.09 -7.04 9.19
C ALA A 120 10.97 -7.95 9.71
N TRP A 121 11.32 -9.08 10.31
CA TRP A 121 10.33 -10.01 10.83
C TRP A 121 9.48 -9.42 11.95
N ALA A 122 10.10 -8.68 12.87
CA ALA A 122 9.37 -8.04 13.95
C ALA A 122 8.29 -7.09 13.43
N ARG A 123 8.51 -6.46 12.29
CA ARG A 123 7.56 -5.53 11.68
C ARG A 123 6.56 -6.22 10.75
N ALA A 124 6.99 -7.30 10.09
CA ALA A 124 6.15 -7.97 9.10
C ALA A 124 5.11 -8.90 9.73
N ARG A 125 5.46 -9.57 10.83
CA ARG A 125 4.55 -10.56 11.42
C ARG A 125 3.24 -9.94 11.87
N PHE A 126 2.14 -10.60 11.50
CA PHE A 126 0.81 -10.20 11.91
C PHE A 126 0.68 -10.09 13.43
N SER A 127 1.33 -11.03 14.16
CA SER A 127 1.28 -11.09 15.61
C SER A 127 2.21 -10.09 16.32
N GLU A 128 3.00 -9.34 15.59
CA GLU A 128 3.93 -8.35 16.15
C GLU A 128 3.62 -6.98 15.59
N GLY A 129 4.49 -6.42 14.75
CA GLY A 129 4.29 -5.07 14.21
C GLY A 129 3.16 -4.93 13.21
N ASP A 130 2.84 -5.99 12.49
CA ASP A 130 1.76 -6.02 11.50
C ASP A 130 1.76 -4.80 10.57
N LYS A 131 2.90 -4.52 9.97
CA LYS A 131 3.01 -3.34 9.10
C LYS A 131 2.19 -3.48 7.82
N GLY A 132 1.94 -4.71 7.37
CA GLY A 132 1.05 -4.93 6.24
C GLY A 132 -0.38 -4.50 6.56
N GLY A 133 -0.88 -4.93 7.72
CA GLY A 133 -2.20 -4.50 8.21
C GLY A 133 -2.26 -3.01 8.46
N GLY A 134 -1.19 -2.43 9.02
CA GLY A 134 -1.09 -0.99 9.23
C GLY A 134 -1.19 -0.19 7.94
N ALA A 135 -0.51 -0.66 6.89
CA ALA A 135 -0.56 -0.01 5.58
C ALA A 135 -1.98 -0.08 5.00
N ALA A 136 -2.63 -1.23 5.11
CA ALA A 136 -3.99 -1.38 4.63
C ALA A 136 -4.94 -0.44 5.36
N ARG A 137 -4.83 -0.35 6.69
CA ARG A 137 -5.67 0.55 7.48
C ARG A 137 -5.42 2.02 7.14
N ALA A 138 -4.15 2.40 6.89
CA ALA A 138 -3.83 3.77 6.48
C ALA A 138 -4.50 4.12 5.14
N CYS A 139 -4.49 3.18 4.20
CA CYS A 139 -5.18 3.35 2.92
C CYS A 139 -6.68 3.56 3.14
N LEU A 140 -7.31 2.72 3.95
CA LEU A 140 -8.73 2.81 4.24
C LEU A 140 -9.10 4.11 4.94
N ASP A 141 -8.26 4.55 5.87
CA ASP A 141 -8.47 5.84 6.57
C ASP A 141 -8.44 7.01 5.59
N LEU A 142 -7.52 6.99 4.62
CA LEU A 142 -7.45 8.04 3.61
C LEU A 142 -8.66 8.02 2.70
N ILE A 143 -9.17 6.84 2.34
CA ILE A 143 -10.39 6.73 1.53
C ILE A 143 -11.57 7.32 2.29
N ALA A 144 -11.71 6.98 3.57
CA ALA A 144 -12.79 7.51 4.39
C ALA A 144 -12.70 9.04 4.51
N LEU A 145 -11.49 9.57 4.73
CA LEU A 145 -11.26 11.01 4.80
C LEU A 145 -11.62 11.68 3.48
N LYS A 146 -11.19 11.10 2.37
CA LYS A 146 -11.48 11.65 1.05
C LYS A 146 -12.99 11.76 0.81
N LYS A 147 -13.75 10.76 1.23
CA LYS A 147 -15.22 10.79 1.11
C LYS A 147 -15.84 11.88 1.98
N ARG A 148 -15.37 12.01 3.21
CA ARG A 148 -15.86 13.05 4.12
C ARG A 148 -15.59 14.45 3.58
N LEU A 149 -14.40 14.67 3.04
CA LEU A 149 -14.03 15.98 2.50
C LEU A 149 -14.85 16.35 1.27
N ARG A 150 -15.27 15.37 0.47
CA ARG A 150 -16.09 15.62 -0.72
C ARG A 150 -17.48 16.15 -0.39
N VAL A 151 -18.03 15.72 0.74
CA VAL A 151 -19.38 16.13 1.15
C VAL A 151 -19.35 17.23 2.23
N GLY A 152 -18.16 17.69 2.57
CA GLY A 152 -17.96 18.66 3.63
C GLY A 152 -17.91 18.00 5.00
N LEU A 153 -17.20 18.62 5.93
CA LEU A 153 -17.09 18.13 7.29
C LEU A 153 -18.17 18.82 8.14
N GLY A 154 -19.40 18.36 8.01
CA GLY A 154 -20.50 18.93 8.75
C GLY A 154 -20.39 18.67 10.25
N PRO A 155 -21.06 19.50 11.08
CA PRO A 155 -21.06 19.26 12.52
C PRO A 155 -21.67 17.90 12.86
N GLY A 156 -21.00 17.15 13.74
CA GLY A 156 -21.50 15.86 14.17
C GLY A 156 -21.19 14.68 13.24
N GLU A 157 -20.49 14.91 12.16
CA GLU A 157 -20.04 13.85 11.27
C GLU A 157 -18.67 13.34 11.73
N GLU A 158 -18.58 12.06 11.99
CA GLU A 158 -17.35 11.43 12.45
C GLU A 158 -17.01 10.19 11.63
#